data_ec73c2eb557af7d63211938fcdd48477
#
_entry.id   ec73c2eb557af7d63211938fcdd48477
#
_cell.length_a   1.000
_cell.length_b   1.000
_cell.length_c   1.000
_cell.angle_alpha   90.00
_cell.angle_beta   90.00
_cell.angle_gamma   90.00
#
_symmetry.space_group_name_H-M   'P 1'
#
loop_
_entity.id
_entity.type
_entity.pdbx_description
1 polymer ?
#
loop_
_entity_poly.entity_id
_entity_poly.type
_entity_poly.pdbx_seq_one_letter_code
_entity_poly.pdbx_strand_id
1 'polypeptide(L)'
;MTPLRRSVTLSLADGVFGAGLQFGASIAVARLVAPADIGVFTVASLIMALAGRVRDFGIGEYLVQAADDTPSRRRAALWLNLLVSWSVAAIAFTASEAIAQVYHDPRVGEAIRWMSLSLLIVPFGAVCLAAAQRRLDTRPMVAASLLSNTVHALVAVGAALAGW
;
A
#
# COMPACT_ATOMS: atom_id res chain seq x y z
N MET A 1 1.73 8.33 -33.93
CA MET A 1 1.68 7.24 -32.90
C MET A 1 0.30 7.33 -32.25
N THR A 2 -0.46 6.22 -32.29
CA THR A 2 -1.81 6.19 -31.70
C THR A 2 -1.72 6.39 -30.17
N PRO A 3 -2.70 7.12 -29.56
CA PRO A 3 -2.69 7.44 -28.12
C PRO A 3 -2.56 6.19 -27.24
N LEU A 4 -3.10 5.06 -27.68
CA LEU A 4 -2.98 3.76 -27.03
C LEU A 4 -1.52 3.25 -26.92
N ARG A 5 -0.73 3.34 -27.98
CA ARG A 5 0.68 2.91 -27.94
C ARG A 5 1.49 3.75 -26.94
N ARG A 6 1.28 5.05 -26.89
CA ARG A 6 1.96 5.93 -25.95
C ARG A 6 1.59 5.62 -24.48
N SER A 7 0.34 5.30 -24.23
CA SER A 7 -0.13 4.91 -22.89
C SER A 7 0.49 3.58 -22.43
N VAL A 8 0.54 2.57 -23.32
CA VAL A 8 1.14 1.28 -23.02
C VAL A 8 2.65 1.39 -22.79
N THR A 9 3.37 2.14 -23.62
CA THR A 9 4.82 2.32 -23.44
C THR A 9 5.15 3.07 -22.16
N LEU A 10 4.36 4.08 -21.77
CA LEU A 10 4.54 4.79 -20.51
C LEU A 10 4.30 3.88 -19.29
N SER A 11 3.26 3.04 -19.33
CA SER A 11 2.97 2.11 -18.24
C SER A 11 4.03 1.01 -18.12
N LEU A 12 4.57 0.53 -19.24
CA LEU A 12 5.66 -0.44 -19.24
C LEU A 12 6.96 0.18 -18.70
N ALA A 13 7.29 1.40 -19.13
CA ALA A 13 8.47 2.12 -18.64
C ALA A 13 8.36 2.40 -17.13
N ASP A 14 7.19 2.82 -16.63
CA ASP A 14 6.91 3.00 -15.21
C ASP A 14 7.09 1.69 -14.43
N GLY A 15 6.53 0.59 -14.93
CA GLY A 15 6.68 -0.73 -14.30
C GLY A 15 8.14 -1.19 -14.21
N VAL A 16 8.90 -1.06 -15.29
CA VAL A 16 10.31 -1.44 -15.33
C VAL A 16 11.16 -0.54 -14.42
N PHE A 17 10.92 0.77 -14.46
CA PHE A 17 11.62 1.73 -13.59
C PHE A 17 11.29 1.48 -12.12
N GLY A 18 10.01 1.31 -11.78
CA GLY A 18 9.57 1.00 -10.42
C GLY A 18 10.17 -0.30 -9.90
N ALA A 19 10.17 -1.37 -10.72
CA ALA A 19 10.77 -2.65 -10.36
C ALA A 19 12.29 -2.51 -10.14
N GLY A 20 13.00 -1.79 -11.02
CA GLY A 20 14.43 -1.54 -10.87
C GLY A 20 14.77 -0.75 -9.61
N LEU A 21 13.99 0.29 -9.31
CA LEU A 21 14.17 1.10 -8.10
C LEU A 21 13.90 0.27 -6.84
N GLN A 22 12.84 -0.54 -6.84
CA GLN A 22 12.49 -1.41 -5.73
C GLN A 22 13.53 -2.51 -5.51
N PHE A 23 14.04 -3.10 -6.57
CA PHE A 23 15.11 -4.09 -6.49
C PHE A 23 16.40 -3.48 -5.93
N GLY A 24 16.80 -2.30 -6.41
CA GLY A 24 17.94 -1.58 -5.88
C GLY A 24 17.80 -1.21 -4.39
N ALA A 25 16.63 -0.71 -4.00
CA ALA A 25 16.32 -0.43 -2.60
C ALA A 25 16.37 -1.69 -1.73
N SER A 26 15.82 -2.82 -2.22
CA SER A 26 15.86 -4.11 -1.50
C SER A 26 17.28 -4.60 -1.28
N ILE A 27 18.17 -4.48 -2.28
CA ILE A 27 19.60 -4.83 -2.12
C ILE A 27 20.28 -3.93 -1.08
N ALA A 28 20.00 -2.62 -1.13
CA ALA A 28 20.57 -1.68 -0.17
C ALA A 28 20.12 -1.99 1.26
N VAL A 29 18.82 -2.20 1.47
CA VAL A 29 18.27 -2.58 2.78
C VAL A 29 18.83 -3.92 3.26
N ALA A 30 18.92 -4.93 2.39
CA ALA A 30 19.46 -6.24 2.75
C ALA A 30 20.94 -6.20 3.15
N ARG A 31 21.70 -5.19 2.73
CA ARG A 31 23.09 -5.00 3.12
C ARG A 31 23.26 -4.19 4.40
N LEU A 32 22.30 -3.34 4.72
CA LEU A 32 22.39 -2.38 5.84
C LEU A 32 21.65 -2.87 7.09
N VAL A 33 20.60 -3.69 6.92
CA VAL A 33 19.72 -4.14 8.00
C VAL A 33 20.09 -5.56 8.43
N ALA A 34 20.07 -5.82 9.75
CA ALA A 34 20.33 -7.14 10.27
C ALA A 34 19.28 -8.17 9.81
N PRO A 35 19.65 -9.42 9.53
CA PRO A 35 18.70 -10.45 9.09
C PRO A 35 17.53 -10.68 10.05
N ALA A 36 17.76 -10.49 11.36
CA ALA A 36 16.72 -10.60 12.37
C ALA A 36 15.61 -9.52 12.19
N ASP A 37 15.99 -8.29 11.86
CA ASP A 37 15.04 -7.20 11.67
C ASP A 37 14.26 -7.36 10.36
N ILE A 38 14.91 -7.89 9.31
CA ILE A 38 14.24 -8.31 8.07
C ILE A 38 13.18 -9.39 8.37
N GLY A 39 13.47 -10.32 9.27
CA GLY A 39 12.52 -11.33 9.72
C GLY A 39 11.29 -10.73 10.40
N VAL A 40 11.49 -9.81 11.34
CA VAL A 40 10.41 -9.07 12.03
C VAL A 40 9.53 -8.33 11.04
N PHE A 41 10.16 -7.58 10.12
CA PHE A 41 9.45 -6.83 9.08
C PHE A 41 8.65 -7.76 8.14
N THR A 42 9.21 -8.89 7.77
CA THR A 42 8.56 -9.86 6.88
C THR A 42 7.31 -10.44 7.53
N VAL A 43 7.39 -10.84 8.80
CA VAL A 43 6.23 -11.36 9.55
C VAL A 43 5.15 -10.29 9.67
N ALA A 44 5.52 -9.08 10.11
CA ALA A 44 4.58 -7.98 10.22
C ALA A 44 3.92 -7.64 8.88
N SER A 45 4.70 -7.58 7.79
CA SER A 45 4.21 -7.31 6.43
C SER A 45 3.25 -8.38 5.95
N LEU A 46 3.51 -9.66 6.22
CA LEU A 46 2.62 -10.76 5.86
C LEU A 46 1.26 -10.64 6.56
N ILE A 47 1.27 -10.36 7.84
CA ILE A 47 0.04 -10.17 8.63
C ILE A 47 -0.74 -8.97 8.10
N MET A 48 -0.05 -7.86 7.84
CA MET A 48 -0.68 -6.66 7.29
C MET A 48 -1.18 -6.85 5.85
N ALA A 49 -0.50 -7.66 5.05
CA ALA A 49 -0.98 -8.04 3.71
C ALA A 49 -2.28 -8.85 3.78
N LEU A 50 -2.39 -9.79 4.72
CA LEU A 50 -3.63 -10.52 4.96
C LEU A 50 -4.76 -9.59 5.44
N ALA A 51 -4.48 -8.69 6.36
CA ALA A 51 -5.43 -7.67 6.81
C ALA A 51 -5.89 -6.79 5.65
N GLY A 52 -4.99 -6.40 4.77
CA GLY A 52 -5.28 -5.66 3.54
C GLY A 52 -6.20 -6.43 2.59
N ARG A 53 -5.99 -7.73 2.42
CA ARG A 53 -6.87 -8.58 1.60
C ARG A 53 -8.30 -8.64 2.15
N VAL A 54 -8.45 -8.75 3.46
CA VAL A 54 -9.76 -8.71 4.12
C VAL A 54 -10.45 -7.36 3.89
N ARG A 55 -9.70 -6.26 4.00
CA ARG A 55 -10.21 -4.92 3.72
C ARG A 55 -10.67 -4.74 2.27
N ASP A 56 -9.87 -5.21 1.31
CA ASP A 56 -10.12 -5.01 -0.12
C ASP A 56 -11.23 -5.90 -0.68
N PHE A 57 -11.82 -6.79 0.14
CA PHE A 57 -12.80 -7.77 -0.28
C PHE A 57 -14.01 -7.13 -0.97
N GLY A 58 -13.92 -6.98 -2.29
CA GLY A 58 -15.03 -6.59 -3.18
C GLY A 58 -15.38 -5.09 -3.25
N ILE A 59 -14.85 -4.22 -2.37
CA ILE A 59 -15.26 -2.80 -2.32
C ILE A 59 -14.73 -2.03 -3.54
N GLY A 60 -13.49 -2.26 -3.93
CA GLY A 60 -12.87 -1.61 -5.09
C GLY A 60 -13.53 -2.03 -6.39
N GLU A 61 -13.82 -3.31 -6.54
CA GLU A 61 -14.47 -3.86 -7.73
C GLU A 61 -15.92 -3.40 -7.86
N TYR A 62 -16.65 -3.33 -6.75
CA TYR A 62 -18.01 -2.80 -6.73
C TYR A 62 -18.07 -1.34 -7.21
N LEU A 63 -17.13 -0.51 -6.79
CA LEU A 63 -17.02 0.89 -7.21
C LEU A 63 -16.72 1.04 -8.70
N VAL A 64 -15.90 0.17 -9.27
CA VAL A 64 -15.53 0.20 -10.69
C VAL A 64 -16.66 -0.33 -11.57
N GLN A 65 -17.41 -1.33 -11.10
CA GLN A 65 -18.47 -1.99 -11.88
C GLN A 65 -19.84 -1.31 -11.79
N ALA A 66 -20.06 -0.41 -10.82
CA ALA A 66 -21.33 0.29 -10.72
C ALA A 66 -21.60 1.18 -11.93
N ALA A 67 -22.67 0.90 -12.64
CA ALA A 67 -23.04 1.58 -13.90
C ALA A 67 -23.40 3.06 -13.71
N ASP A 68 -23.93 3.43 -12.53
CA ASP A 68 -24.38 4.79 -12.23
C ASP A 68 -23.40 5.49 -11.29
N ASP A 69 -22.75 6.55 -11.75
CA ASP A 69 -21.82 7.38 -10.98
C ASP A 69 -22.56 8.54 -10.30
N THR A 70 -23.36 8.24 -9.28
CA THR A 70 -24.03 9.27 -8.49
C THR A 70 -23.17 9.74 -7.32
N PRO A 71 -23.17 11.06 -6.99
CA PRO A 71 -22.40 11.57 -5.84
C PRO A 71 -22.75 10.91 -4.51
N SER A 72 -23.99 10.46 -4.36
CA SER A 72 -24.46 9.74 -3.17
C SER A 72 -23.80 8.36 -3.03
N ARG A 73 -23.66 7.61 -4.13
CA ARG A 73 -22.97 6.30 -4.16
C ARG A 73 -21.50 6.43 -3.88
N ARG A 74 -20.84 7.45 -4.42
CA ARG A 74 -19.43 7.73 -4.12
C ARG A 74 -19.22 7.97 -2.62
N ARG A 75 -20.09 8.78 -2.00
CA ARG A 75 -20.03 9.02 -0.55
C ARG A 75 -20.25 7.74 0.24
N ALA A 76 -21.27 6.95 -0.11
CA ALA A 76 -21.57 5.68 0.57
C ALA A 76 -20.38 4.71 0.48
N ALA A 77 -19.78 4.57 -0.70
CA ALA A 77 -18.62 3.71 -0.90
C ALA A 77 -17.39 4.20 -0.13
N LEU A 78 -17.18 5.52 -0.06
CA LEU A 78 -16.10 6.11 0.74
C LEU A 78 -16.32 5.81 2.24
N TRP A 79 -17.52 6.02 2.75
CA TRP A 79 -17.84 5.71 4.14
C TRP A 79 -17.68 4.23 4.46
N LEU A 80 -18.13 3.34 3.57
CA LEU A 80 -17.95 1.91 3.76
C LEU A 80 -16.47 1.52 3.77
N ASN A 81 -15.68 2.06 2.83
CA ASN A 81 -14.24 1.81 2.77
C ASN A 81 -13.52 2.35 4.02
N LEU A 82 -13.91 3.53 4.51
CA LEU A 82 -13.41 4.09 5.77
C LEU A 82 -13.72 3.18 6.95
N LEU A 83 -14.99 2.78 7.11
CA LEU A 83 -15.41 1.90 8.20
C LEU A 83 -14.64 0.58 8.19
N VAL A 84 -14.57 -0.09 7.05
CA VAL A 84 -13.85 -1.37 6.94
C VAL A 84 -12.36 -1.19 7.21
N SER A 85 -11.73 -0.18 6.60
CA SER A 85 -10.29 0.07 6.79
C SER A 85 -9.94 0.41 8.22
N TRP A 86 -10.73 1.26 8.86
CA TRP A 86 -10.51 1.65 10.25
C TRP A 86 -10.79 0.51 11.22
N SER A 87 -11.81 -0.31 10.95
CA SER A 87 -12.07 -1.53 11.74
C SER A 87 -10.90 -2.50 11.64
N VAL A 88 -10.39 -2.76 10.43
CA VAL A 88 -9.22 -3.62 10.23
C VAL A 88 -7.98 -3.03 10.90
N ALA A 89 -7.76 -1.72 10.81
CA ALA A 89 -6.66 -1.03 11.49
C ALA A 89 -6.76 -1.17 13.01
N ALA A 90 -7.94 -0.97 13.59
CA ALA A 90 -8.18 -1.12 15.03
C ALA A 90 -7.96 -2.56 15.51
N ILE A 91 -8.45 -3.54 14.74
CA ILE A 91 -8.22 -4.96 15.05
C ILE A 91 -6.73 -5.30 14.98
N ALA A 92 -6.02 -4.88 13.93
CA ALA A 92 -4.59 -5.12 13.78
C ALA A 92 -3.79 -4.45 14.92
N PHE A 93 -4.16 -3.22 15.28
CA PHE A 93 -3.52 -2.47 16.36
C PHE A 93 -3.70 -3.16 17.72
N THR A 94 -4.93 -3.57 18.05
CA THR A 94 -5.22 -4.25 19.34
C THR A 94 -4.67 -5.68 19.39
N ALA A 95 -4.70 -6.40 18.27
CA ALA A 95 -4.15 -7.75 18.18
C ALA A 95 -2.60 -7.79 18.17
N SER A 96 -1.94 -6.65 17.92
CA SER A 96 -0.48 -6.60 17.80
C SER A 96 0.28 -7.17 19.00
N GLU A 97 -0.26 -6.96 20.20
CA GLU A 97 0.36 -7.45 21.43
C GLU A 97 0.24 -8.96 21.59
N ALA A 98 -0.93 -9.53 21.27
CA ALA A 98 -1.15 -10.96 21.25
C ALA A 98 -0.25 -11.66 20.19
N ILE A 99 -0.10 -11.02 19.03
CA ILE A 99 0.78 -11.51 17.96
C ILE A 99 2.25 -11.47 18.42
N ALA A 100 2.68 -10.38 19.07
CA ALA A 100 4.03 -10.28 19.63
C ALA A 100 4.35 -11.41 20.63
N GLN A 101 3.37 -11.77 21.47
CA GLN A 101 3.51 -12.89 22.42
C GLN A 101 3.66 -14.24 21.71
N VAL A 102 2.89 -14.48 20.63
CA VAL A 102 2.97 -15.70 19.83
C VAL A 102 4.35 -15.86 19.17
N TYR A 103 4.89 -14.76 18.65
CA TYR A 103 6.22 -14.77 18.03
C TYR A 103 7.38 -14.62 19.02
N HIS A 104 7.09 -14.40 20.31
CA HIS A 104 8.08 -14.16 21.37
C HIS A 104 9.04 -13.00 21.05
N ASP A 105 8.60 -12.03 20.23
CA ASP A 105 9.37 -10.85 19.86
C ASP A 105 8.49 -9.59 19.89
N PRO A 106 8.71 -8.68 20.85
CA PRO A 106 7.91 -7.44 20.98
C PRO A 106 8.03 -6.52 19.78
N ARG A 107 9.13 -6.61 19.01
CA ARG A 107 9.35 -5.79 17.80
C ARG A 107 8.33 -6.10 16.70
N VAL A 108 7.84 -7.34 16.61
CA VAL A 108 6.78 -7.73 15.67
C VAL A 108 5.50 -6.95 15.97
N GLY A 109 5.11 -6.85 17.24
CA GLY A 109 3.93 -6.10 17.67
C GLY A 109 4.06 -4.60 17.38
N GLU A 110 5.23 -4.03 17.65
CA GLU A 110 5.53 -2.63 17.35
C GLU A 110 5.45 -2.35 15.84
N ALA A 111 6.05 -3.18 15.02
CA ALA A 111 5.97 -3.07 13.56
C ALA A 111 4.52 -3.13 13.06
N ILE A 112 3.69 -4.05 13.58
CA ILE A 112 2.27 -4.14 13.23
C ILE A 112 1.52 -2.87 13.64
N ARG A 113 1.78 -2.31 14.82
CA ARG A 113 1.17 -1.05 15.28
C ARG A 113 1.48 0.10 14.32
N TRP A 114 2.72 0.29 13.97
CA TRP A 114 3.11 1.34 13.02
C TRP A 114 2.50 1.11 11.63
N MET A 115 2.52 -0.11 11.13
CA MET A 115 1.93 -0.44 9.83
C MET A 115 0.41 -0.27 9.83
N SER A 116 -0.29 -0.56 10.95
CA SER A 116 -1.74 -0.40 11.03
C SER A 116 -2.20 1.05 10.87
N LEU A 117 -1.37 2.02 11.26
CA LEU A 117 -1.66 3.44 11.05
C LEU A 117 -1.74 3.80 9.56
N SER A 118 -1.02 3.09 8.69
CA SER A 118 -1.11 3.30 7.24
C SER A 118 -2.51 3.02 6.71
N LEU A 119 -3.24 2.05 7.29
CA LEU A 119 -4.60 1.70 6.89
C LEU A 119 -5.61 2.84 7.14
N LEU A 120 -5.29 3.81 7.99
CA LEU A 120 -6.14 4.98 8.21
C LEU A 120 -6.11 5.93 7.01
N ILE A 121 -5.00 5.98 6.30
CA ILE A 121 -4.77 6.91 5.16
C ILE A 121 -5.21 6.29 3.83
N VAL A 122 -5.05 4.98 3.68
CA VAL A 122 -5.30 4.26 2.41
C VAL A 122 -6.70 4.51 1.80
N PRO A 123 -7.82 4.58 2.56
CA PRO A 123 -9.15 4.78 1.98
C PRO A 123 -9.28 6.07 1.17
N PHE A 124 -8.57 7.12 1.55
CA PHE A 124 -8.59 8.40 0.84
C PHE A 124 -7.93 8.31 -0.53
N GLY A 125 -6.83 7.56 -0.62
CA GLY A 125 -6.14 7.29 -1.90
C GLY A 125 -6.95 6.40 -2.83
N ALA A 126 -7.63 5.38 -2.30
CA ALA A 126 -8.40 4.41 -3.09
C ALA A 126 -9.53 5.08 -3.89
N VAL A 127 -10.25 6.05 -3.30
CA VAL A 127 -11.33 6.77 -3.99
C VAL A 127 -10.79 7.66 -5.11
N CYS A 128 -9.67 8.36 -4.86
CA CYS A 128 -9.02 9.17 -5.90
C CYS A 128 -8.53 8.30 -7.06
N LEU A 129 -7.95 7.15 -6.76
CA LEU A 129 -7.45 6.21 -7.75
C LEU A 129 -8.59 5.60 -8.59
N ALA A 130 -9.68 5.17 -7.96
CA ALA A 130 -10.87 4.66 -8.64
C ALA A 130 -11.47 5.70 -9.60
N ALA A 131 -11.50 6.97 -9.22
CA ALA A 131 -11.98 8.05 -10.07
C ALA A 131 -11.07 8.30 -11.29
N ALA A 132 -9.75 8.18 -11.13
CA ALA A 132 -8.78 8.30 -12.22
C ALA A 132 -8.87 7.10 -13.18
N GLN A 133 -9.02 5.89 -12.67
CA GLN A 133 -9.18 4.67 -13.47
C GLN A 133 -10.42 4.73 -14.38
N ARG A 134 -11.55 5.24 -13.89
CA ARG A 134 -12.77 5.42 -14.71
C ARG A 134 -12.57 6.36 -15.89
N ARG A 135 -11.73 7.37 -15.74
CA ARG A 135 -11.46 8.35 -16.81
C ARG A 135 -10.46 7.85 -17.85
N LEU A 136 -9.88 6.64 -17.66
CA LEU A 136 -8.81 6.06 -18.47
C LEU A 136 -7.61 7.03 -18.63
N ASP A 137 -7.46 7.95 -17.69
CA ASP A 137 -6.33 8.88 -17.69
C ASP A 137 -5.17 8.22 -16.91
N THR A 138 -4.21 7.68 -17.66
CA THR A 138 -3.06 6.99 -17.11
C THR A 138 -1.98 7.94 -16.59
N ARG A 139 -1.99 9.21 -16.99
CA ARG A 139 -0.94 10.17 -16.61
C ARG A 139 -0.84 10.42 -15.10
N PRO A 140 -1.95 10.78 -14.39
CA PRO A 140 -1.88 10.98 -12.96
C PRO A 140 -1.55 9.68 -12.20
N MET A 141 -1.94 8.52 -12.74
CA MET A 141 -1.61 7.22 -12.14
C MET A 141 -0.11 6.94 -12.23
N VAL A 142 0.50 7.14 -13.39
CA VAL A 142 1.95 6.96 -13.58
C VAL A 142 2.74 7.96 -12.73
N ALA A 143 2.31 9.22 -12.68
CA ALA A 143 2.97 10.22 -11.83
C ALA A 143 2.89 9.88 -10.34
N ALA A 144 1.73 9.42 -9.86
CA ALA A 144 1.54 8.99 -8.48
C ALA A 144 2.37 7.74 -8.16
N SER A 145 2.45 6.77 -9.08
CA SER A 145 3.27 5.56 -8.95
C SER A 145 4.75 5.90 -8.85
N LEU A 146 5.26 6.70 -9.78
CA LEU A 146 6.66 7.14 -9.78
C LEU A 146 7.02 7.88 -8.49
N LEU A 147 6.18 8.82 -8.07
CA LEU A 147 6.41 9.57 -6.84
C LEU A 147 6.40 8.65 -5.62
N SER A 148 5.40 7.76 -5.52
CA SER A 148 5.28 6.79 -4.43
C SER A 148 6.49 5.85 -4.36
N ASN A 149 6.90 5.26 -5.49
CA ASN A 149 8.04 4.35 -5.54
C ASN A 149 9.35 5.06 -5.19
N THR A 150 9.53 6.31 -5.66
CA THR A 150 10.72 7.10 -5.35
C THR A 150 10.77 7.46 -3.88
N VAL A 151 9.67 7.96 -3.32
CA VAL A 151 9.59 8.31 -1.88
C VAL A 151 9.80 7.06 -1.03
N HIS A 152 9.18 5.93 -1.39
CA HIS A 152 9.36 4.67 -0.67
C HIS A 152 10.82 4.22 -0.66
N ALA A 153 11.50 4.24 -1.81
CA ALA A 153 12.90 3.87 -1.91
C ALA A 153 13.81 4.82 -1.10
N LEU A 154 13.57 6.12 -1.17
CA LEU A 154 14.35 7.11 -0.41
C LEU A 154 14.15 6.95 1.11
N VAL A 155 12.92 6.75 1.55
CA VAL A 155 12.62 6.53 2.97
C VAL A 155 13.22 5.21 3.46
N ALA A 156 13.09 4.13 2.70
CA ALA A 156 13.65 2.83 3.07
C ALA A 156 15.17 2.86 3.18
N VAL A 157 15.86 3.45 2.21
CA VAL A 157 17.32 3.58 2.24
C VAL A 157 17.75 4.59 3.32
N GLY A 158 17.04 5.71 3.47
CA GLY A 158 17.33 6.71 4.49
C GLY A 158 17.17 6.16 5.91
N ALA A 159 16.12 5.41 6.18
CA ALA A 159 15.90 4.73 7.45
C ALA A 159 17.00 3.70 7.73
N ALA A 160 17.35 2.88 6.75
CA ALA A 160 18.43 1.89 6.87
C ALA A 160 19.78 2.54 7.16
N LEU A 161 20.08 3.70 6.55
CA LEU A 161 21.31 4.47 6.84
C LEU A 161 21.29 5.13 8.22
N ALA A 162 20.11 5.48 8.72
CA ALA A 162 19.94 6.03 10.06
C ALA A 162 19.98 4.96 11.19
N GLY A 163 20.09 3.68 10.83
CA GLY A 163 20.16 2.57 11.80
C GLY A 163 18.79 2.15 12.35
N TRP A 164 17.75 2.45 11.58
CA TRP A 164 16.37 2.07 11.92
C TRP A 164 15.96 0.80 11.19
#